data_cb83ec18240383f17e7ac64d3568b5f6
#
_entry.id   cb83ec18240383f17e7ac64d3568b5f6
#
_cell.length_a   1.000
_cell.length_b   1.000
_cell.length_c   1.000
_cell.angle_alpha   90.00
_cell.angle_beta   90.00
_cell.angle_gamma   90.00
#
_symmetry.space_group_name_H-M   'P 1'
#
loop_
_entity.id
_entity.type
_entity.pdbx_description
1 polymer ?
#
loop_
_entity_poly.entity_id
_entity_poly.type
_entity_poly.pdbx_seq_one_letter_code
_entity_poly.pdbx_strand_id
1 'polypeptide(L)'
;MNKLSKVLAIILSVVTVVCVAVIIKLASDNQKLSQENGGMRCYETELENMYQKAYYELIDSVKNLDASLNKLTVANDKVTQQTLLSDIVGQADTAKSDLSSLPLENETLVKSLTFTNKVSDYCKSLQKKIISGGNITATDRSNLEGLAETSAALNDALQTMSENGDCKFTDCLKNNGRLEGISDGFDELNENSFAYPELIYDGPFSDAKQKDIEIDSPSMTKEDVLAKVEKQLSSFGLKNFEYVNEADNKLEVYGFSATDANGREVYIQATKNGGYLSMITTSGISENAKTPDSEEAQKKAEEFARALGYDVKPVWVSKSGEGCIYVNLAPVVGDVIIYPDLVKVSLDQNGICGFESFNYLANHKIRKFDKMRRNPEEGKRYLAEGLVVNNVNTVLIPKNNKEILCFEYDCEYNGSQYFVFLNADTFAEEDIFKVIKGTEGYTVM
;
A
#
# COMPACT_ATOMS: atom_id res chain seq x y z
N MET A 1 -29.79 -33.02 -77.96
CA MET A 1 -28.87 -32.03 -77.33
C MET A 1 -27.82 -31.65 -78.33
N ASN A 2 -27.87 -30.40 -78.81
CA ASN A 2 -26.93 -29.86 -79.80
C ASN A 2 -25.50 -29.92 -79.31
N LYS A 3 -24.50 -30.16 -80.18
CA LYS A 3 -23.05 -30.19 -79.83
C LYS A 3 -22.66 -28.94 -79.04
N LEU A 4 -23.28 -27.81 -79.26
CA LEU A 4 -23.05 -26.55 -78.53
C LEU A 4 -23.44 -26.63 -77.03
N SER A 5 -24.58 -27.29 -76.73
CA SER A 5 -25.00 -27.45 -75.30
C SER A 5 -24.14 -28.39 -74.53
N LYS A 6 -23.52 -29.39 -75.13
CA LYS A 6 -22.52 -30.28 -74.49
C LYS A 6 -21.23 -29.55 -74.22
N VAL A 7 -20.76 -28.72 -75.15
CA VAL A 7 -19.51 -27.94 -74.93
C VAL A 7 -19.75 -26.88 -73.87
N LEU A 8 -20.92 -26.20 -73.83
CA LEU A 8 -21.27 -25.24 -72.81
C LEU A 8 -21.34 -25.89 -71.40
N ALA A 9 -21.89 -27.11 -71.26
CA ALA A 9 -21.96 -27.85 -70.03
C ALA A 9 -20.56 -28.25 -69.50
N ILE A 10 -19.66 -28.64 -70.41
CA ILE A 10 -18.26 -28.96 -70.01
C ILE A 10 -17.50 -27.71 -69.54
N ILE A 11 -17.67 -26.57 -70.27
CA ILE A 11 -17.02 -25.33 -69.82
C ILE A 11 -17.59 -24.89 -68.49
N LEU A 12 -18.89 -24.97 -68.23
CA LEU A 12 -19.52 -24.63 -66.95
C LEU A 12 -19.02 -25.52 -65.84
N SER A 13 -18.88 -26.83 -66.08
CA SER A 13 -18.35 -27.76 -65.05
C SER A 13 -16.88 -27.47 -64.73
N VAL A 14 -16.07 -27.14 -65.69
CA VAL A 14 -14.64 -26.76 -65.44
C VAL A 14 -14.56 -25.44 -64.67
N VAL A 15 -15.36 -24.45 -65.00
CA VAL A 15 -15.42 -23.18 -64.27
C VAL A 15 -15.88 -23.42 -62.83
N THR A 16 -16.88 -24.27 -62.63
CA THR A 16 -17.35 -24.60 -61.26
C THR A 16 -16.26 -25.27 -60.43
N VAL A 17 -15.52 -26.22 -61.01
CA VAL A 17 -14.39 -26.90 -60.29
C VAL A 17 -13.28 -25.88 -59.96
N VAL A 18 -12.95 -24.98 -60.88
CA VAL A 18 -11.95 -23.93 -60.63
C VAL A 18 -12.43 -22.99 -59.51
N CYS A 19 -13.70 -22.56 -59.54
CA CYS A 19 -14.27 -21.69 -58.49
C CYS A 19 -14.23 -22.39 -57.11
N VAL A 20 -14.60 -23.67 -57.04
CA VAL A 20 -14.53 -24.43 -55.79
C VAL A 20 -13.08 -24.54 -55.29
N ALA A 21 -12.11 -24.82 -56.15
CA ALA A 21 -10.71 -24.87 -55.77
C ALA A 21 -10.18 -23.51 -55.24
N VAL A 22 -10.59 -22.41 -55.86
CA VAL A 22 -10.26 -21.05 -55.40
C VAL A 22 -10.91 -20.76 -54.04
N ILE A 23 -12.16 -21.13 -53.81
CA ILE A 23 -12.86 -20.95 -52.53
C ILE A 23 -12.18 -21.75 -51.41
N ILE A 24 -11.79 -23.01 -51.70
CA ILE A 24 -11.07 -23.86 -50.71
C ILE A 24 -9.72 -23.21 -50.38
N LYS A 25 -8.98 -22.74 -51.36
CA LYS A 25 -7.70 -22.05 -51.12
C LYS A 25 -7.87 -20.78 -50.27
N LEU A 26 -8.82 -19.93 -50.62
CA LEU A 26 -9.14 -18.70 -49.85
C LEU A 26 -9.58 -19.03 -48.43
N ALA A 27 -10.37 -20.06 -48.21
CA ALA A 27 -10.79 -20.51 -46.90
C ALA A 27 -9.57 -21.01 -46.06
N SER A 28 -8.66 -21.77 -46.66
CA SER A 28 -7.42 -22.21 -46.02
C SER A 28 -6.49 -21.06 -45.69
N ASP A 29 -6.31 -20.10 -46.61
CA ASP A 29 -5.47 -18.92 -46.36
C ASP A 29 -6.06 -18.02 -45.27
N ASN A 30 -7.40 -17.87 -45.26
CA ASN A 30 -8.10 -17.12 -44.20
C ASN A 30 -8.00 -17.80 -42.82
N GLN A 31 -8.03 -19.14 -42.79
CA GLN A 31 -7.83 -19.90 -41.56
C GLN A 31 -6.39 -19.77 -41.01
N LYS A 32 -5.38 -19.78 -41.88
CA LYS A 32 -3.98 -19.53 -41.50
C LYS A 32 -3.79 -18.11 -40.97
N LEU A 33 -4.31 -17.11 -41.68
CA LEU A 33 -4.29 -15.71 -41.22
C LEU A 33 -5.01 -15.51 -39.89
N SER A 34 -6.11 -16.22 -39.66
CA SER A 34 -6.84 -16.17 -38.39
C SER A 34 -6.02 -16.81 -37.24
N GLN A 35 -5.31 -17.91 -37.51
CA GLN A 35 -4.41 -18.53 -36.52
C GLN A 35 -3.18 -17.66 -36.22
N GLU A 36 -2.55 -17.08 -37.25
CA GLU A 36 -1.43 -16.15 -37.09
C GLU A 36 -1.85 -14.90 -36.32
N ASN A 37 -3.00 -14.30 -36.65
CA ASN A 37 -3.56 -13.17 -35.90
C ASN A 37 -3.94 -13.53 -34.47
N GLY A 38 -4.44 -14.73 -34.21
CA GLY A 38 -4.74 -15.23 -32.87
C GLY A 38 -3.46 -15.40 -32.04
N GLY A 39 -2.40 -15.95 -32.64
CA GLY A 39 -1.07 -16.05 -32.03
C GLY A 39 -0.47 -14.67 -31.72
N MET A 40 -0.55 -13.75 -32.68
CA MET A 40 -0.02 -12.39 -32.53
C MET A 40 -0.74 -11.61 -31.40
N ARG A 41 -2.06 -11.74 -31.28
CA ARG A 41 -2.82 -11.14 -30.17
C ARG A 41 -2.45 -11.71 -28.81
N CYS A 42 -2.15 -13.01 -28.75
CA CYS A 42 -1.69 -13.64 -27.51
C CYS A 42 -0.34 -13.05 -27.09
N TYR A 43 0.61 -12.96 -28.00
CA TYR A 43 1.91 -12.33 -27.74
C TYR A 43 1.82 -10.85 -27.36
N GLU A 44 0.95 -10.08 -28.03
CA GLU A 44 0.70 -8.68 -27.68
C GLU A 44 0.14 -8.55 -26.24
N THR A 45 -0.77 -9.43 -25.86
CA THR A 45 -1.34 -9.41 -24.49
C THR A 45 -0.30 -9.81 -23.44
N GLU A 46 0.52 -10.85 -23.72
CA GLU A 46 1.59 -11.27 -22.81
C GLU A 46 2.65 -10.18 -22.66
N LEU A 47 3.03 -9.52 -23.75
CA LEU A 47 4.00 -8.43 -23.76
C LEU A 47 3.46 -7.22 -22.98
N GLU A 48 2.20 -6.85 -23.20
CA GLU A 48 1.55 -5.78 -22.43
C GLU A 48 1.53 -6.07 -20.93
N ASN A 49 1.14 -7.30 -20.54
CA ASN A 49 1.15 -7.72 -19.14
C ASN A 49 2.56 -7.68 -18.52
N MET A 50 3.59 -8.02 -19.29
CA MET A 50 4.98 -7.96 -18.84
C MET A 50 5.42 -6.52 -18.60
N TYR A 51 5.10 -5.60 -19.52
CA TYR A 51 5.41 -4.18 -19.36
C TYR A 51 4.63 -3.55 -18.21
N GLN A 52 3.34 -3.84 -18.10
CA GLN A 52 2.52 -3.36 -17.00
C GLN A 52 3.06 -3.83 -15.64
N LYS A 53 3.43 -5.11 -15.53
CA LYS A 53 4.05 -5.64 -14.33
C LYS A 53 5.34 -4.88 -13.99
N ALA A 54 6.28 -4.74 -14.94
CA ALA A 54 7.53 -4.02 -14.72
C ALA A 54 7.29 -2.56 -14.31
N TYR A 55 6.26 -1.93 -14.88
CA TYR A 55 5.89 -0.56 -14.55
C TYR A 55 5.38 -0.39 -13.12
N TYR A 56 4.47 -1.27 -12.67
CA TYR A 56 3.99 -1.21 -11.29
C TYR A 56 5.07 -1.60 -10.26
N GLU A 57 5.92 -2.58 -10.59
CA GLU A 57 7.08 -2.94 -9.76
C GLU A 57 8.08 -1.76 -9.66
N LEU A 58 8.26 -0.99 -10.75
CA LEU A 58 9.06 0.22 -10.76
C LEU A 58 8.47 1.31 -9.84
N ILE A 59 7.17 1.58 -9.91
CA ILE A 59 6.50 2.54 -9.01
C ILE A 59 6.75 2.16 -7.56
N ASP A 60 6.52 0.90 -7.19
CA ASP A 60 6.72 0.42 -5.82
C ASP A 60 8.18 0.55 -5.38
N SER A 61 9.13 0.21 -6.26
CA SER A 61 10.56 0.31 -5.98
C SER A 61 11.02 1.74 -5.78
N VAL A 62 10.59 2.68 -6.63
CA VAL A 62 10.95 4.10 -6.54
C VAL A 62 10.35 4.75 -5.30
N LYS A 63 9.11 4.41 -4.96
CA LYS A 63 8.44 4.87 -3.75
C LYS A 63 9.16 4.42 -2.48
N ASN A 64 9.51 3.13 -2.40
CA ASN A 64 10.26 2.58 -1.27
C ASN A 64 11.66 3.19 -1.19
N LEU A 65 12.28 3.48 -2.34
CA LEU A 65 13.56 4.16 -2.44
C LEU A 65 13.49 5.57 -1.84
N ASP A 66 12.49 6.36 -2.23
CA ASP A 66 12.25 7.71 -1.68
C ASP A 66 12.08 7.66 -0.16
N ALA A 67 11.22 6.78 0.34
CA ALA A 67 10.99 6.64 1.78
C ALA A 67 12.26 6.25 2.54
N SER A 68 13.04 5.30 2.01
CA SER A 68 14.28 4.85 2.65
C SER A 68 15.38 5.90 2.63
N LEU A 69 15.53 6.67 1.53
CA LEU A 69 16.44 7.81 1.44
C LEU A 69 16.09 8.87 2.49
N ASN A 70 14.82 9.24 2.60
CA ASN A 70 14.35 10.21 3.59
C ASN A 70 14.58 9.74 5.04
N LYS A 71 14.30 8.46 5.35
CA LYS A 71 14.61 7.89 6.68
C LYS A 71 16.10 7.93 6.98
N LEU A 72 16.95 7.65 6.00
CA LEU A 72 18.39 7.66 6.16
C LEU A 72 18.94 9.04 6.51
N THR A 73 18.32 10.13 6.03
CA THR A 73 18.73 11.50 6.37
C THR A 73 18.59 11.80 7.85
N VAL A 74 17.62 11.17 8.54
CA VAL A 74 17.32 11.34 9.98
C VAL A 74 17.79 10.19 10.86
N ALA A 75 18.26 9.09 10.28
CA ALA A 75 18.80 7.94 11.01
C ALA A 75 20.13 8.30 11.68
N ASN A 76 20.28 7.95 12.95
CA ASN A 76 21.50 8.24 13.73
C ASN A 76 22.21 6.97 14.23
N ASP A 77 21.50 5.86 14.41
CA ASP A 77 22.10 4.58 14.79
C ASP A 77 22.75 3.89 13.59
N LYS A 78 23.96 3.34 13.80
CA LYS A 78 24.74 2.70 12.73
C LYS A 78 24.09 1.44 12.17
N VAL A 79 23.36 0.69 13.00
CA VAL A 79 22.65 -0.54 12.54
C VAL A 79 21.48 -0.16 11.65
N THR A 80 20.68 0.83 12.07
CA THR A 80 19.57 1.37 11.28
C THR A 80 20.07 1.97 9.96
N GLN A 81 21.16 2.76 10.00
CA GLN A 81 21.80 3.31 8.81
C GLN A 81 22.24 2.21 7.83
N GLN A 82 22.87 1.12 8.32
CA GLN A 82 23.29 -0.01 7.47
C GLN A 82 22.11 -0.75 6.86
N THR A 83 21.03 -0.94 7.62
CA THR A 83 19.81 -1.58 7.13
C THR A 83 19.18 -0.75 6.01
N LEU A 84 18.97 0.55 6.26
CA LEU A 84 18.40 1.47 5.27
C LEU A 84 19.27 1.59 4.01
N LEU A 85 20.59 1.65 4.15
CA LEU A 85 21.51 1.66 3.01
C LEU A 85 21.42 0.37 2.19
N SER A 86 21.23 -0.78 2.83
CA SER A 86 21.03 -2.06 2.13
C SER A 86 19.69 -2.09 1.40
N ASP A 87 18.63 -1.60 2.01
CA ASP A 87 17.30 -1.51 1.41
C ASP A 87 17.32 -0.58 0.20
N ILE A 88 17.94 0.61 0.31
CA ILE A 88 18.10 1.59 -0.78
C ILE A 88 18.83 0.96 -1.97
N VAL A 89 19.95 0.25 -1.72
CA VAL A 89 20.69 -0.43 -2.78
C VAL A 89 19.82 -1.48 -3.48
N GLY A 90 19.07 -2.29 -2.70
CA GLY A 90 18.15 -3.30 -3.23
C GLY A 90 17.04 -2.68 -4.09
N GLN A 91 16.39 -1.60 -3.60
CA GLN A 91 15.35 -0.89 -4.33
C GLN A 91 15.89 -0.24 -5.63
N ALA A 92 17.07 0.39 -5.56
CA ALA A 92 17.71 0.96 -6.75
C ALA A 92 18.07 -0.08 -7.81
N ASP A 93 18.57 -1.26 -7.38
CA ASP A 93 18.91 -2.36 -8.31
C ASP A 93 17.62 -2.98 -8.91
N THR A 94 16.50 -3.07 -8.15
CA THR A 94 15.19 -3.51 -8.65
C THR A 94 14.63 -2.49 -9.65
N ALA A 95 14.58 -1.22 -9.29
CA ALA A 95 14.12 -0.14 -10.19
C ALA A 95 14.89 -0.12 -11.51
N LYS A 96 16.21 -0.35 -11.46
CA LYS A 96 17.06 -0.49 -12.65
C LYS A 96 16.63 -1.66 -13.54
N SER A 97 16.33 -2.82 -12.95
CA SER A 97 15.85 -3.99 -13.69
C SER A 97 14.53 -3.72 -14.39
N ASP A 98 13.60 -3.08 -13.67
CA ASP A 98 12.26 -2.76 -14.17
C ASP A 98 12.33 -1.72 -15.29
N LEU A 99 13.13 -0.64 -15.12
CA LEU A 99 13.41 0.35 -16.17
C LEU A 99 13.94 -0.29 -17.44
N SER A 100 14.88 -1.25 -17.29
CA SER A 100 15.46 -1.94 -18.44
C SER A 100 14.47 -2.86 -19.16
N SER A 101 13.37 -3.22 -18.52
CA SER A 101 12.30 -4.06 -19.07
C SER A 101 11.23 -3.25 -19.79
N LEU A 102 11.19 -1.93 -19.59
CA LEU A 102 10.22 -1.04 -20.22
C LEU A 102 10.70 -0.57 -21.61
N PRO A 103 9.78 -0.35 -22.57
CA PRO A 103 10.10 0.17 -23.89
C PRO A 103 10.31 1.71 -23.87
N LEU A 104 11.36 2.15 -23.17
CA LEU A 104 11.73 3.56 -23.03
C LEU A 104 12.63 4.05 -24.16
N GLU A 105 12.56 5.33 -24.48
CA GLU A 105 13.54 5.98 -25.35
C GLU A 105 14.94 5.93 -24.74
N ASN A 106 15.95 5.80 -25.58
CA ASN A 106 17.34 5.66 -25.13
C ASN A 106 17.79 6.76 -24.18
N GLU A 107 17.41 8.01 -24.42
CA GLU A 107 17.81 9.14 -23.58
C GLU A 107 17.19 9.07 -22.19
N THR A 108 15.87 8.83 -22.09
CA THR A 108 15.14 8.65 -20.84
C THR A 108 15.67 7.45 -20.06
N LEU A 109 15.90 6.33 -20.74
CA LEU A 109 16.46 5.14 -20.13
C LEU A 109 17.87 5.40 -19.55
N VAL A 110 18.73 6.06 -20.30
CA VAL A 110 20.10 6.40 -19.84
C VAL A 110 20.05 7.34 -18.62
N LYS A 111 19.21 8.37 -18.62
CA LYS A 111 19.05 9.30 -17.47
C LYS A 111 18.60 8.54 -16.23
N SER A 112 17.57 7.69 -16.36
CA SER A 112 16.99 6.92 -15.26
C SER A 112 17.99 5.88 -14.70
N LEU A 113 18.68 5.16 -15.57
CA LEU A 113 19.71 4.22 -15.16
C LEU A 113 20.91 4.91 -14.50
N THR A 114 21.26 6.10 -14.97
CA THR A 114 22.32 6.92 -14.36
C THR A 114 21.94 7.33 -12.95
N PHE A 115 20.69 7.74 -12.73
CA PHE A 115 20.19 8.08 -11.40
C PHE A 115 20.23 6.88 -10.46
N THR A 116 19.61 5.76 -10.85
CA THR A 116 19.57 4.53 -10.01
C THR A 116 20.97 4.01 -9.68
N ASN A 117 21.91 4.07 -10.64
CA ASN A 117 23.31 3.72 -10.40
C ASN A 117 23.98 4.67 -9.40
N LYS A 118 23.77 6.00 -9.52
CA LYS A 118 24.33 6.98 -8.56
C LYS A 118 23.84 6.71 -7.14
N VAL A 119 22.55 6.44 -6.97
CA VAL A 119 21.97 6.10 -5.66
C VAL A 119 22.64 4.85 -5.11
N SER A 120 22.68 3.76 -5.87
CA SER A 120 23.27 2.48 -5.46
C SER A 120 24.75 2.64 -5.09
N ASP A 121 25.55 3.29 -5.94
CA ASP A 121 26.99 3.46 -5.73
C ASP A 121 27.30 4.37 -4.54
N TYR A 122 26.55 5.46 -4.39
CA TYR A 122 26.71 6.35 -3.26
C TYR A 122 26.38 5.64 -1.95
N CYS A 123 25.25 4.93 -1.86
CA CYS A 123 24.88 4.17 -0.69
C CYS A 123 25.88 3.05 -0.36
N LYS A 124 26.41 2.33 -1.36
CA LYS A 124 27.50 1.36 -1.17
C LYS A 124 28.78 2.01 -0.63
N SER A 125 29.07 3.25 -1.01
CA SER A 125 30.22 4.00 -0.47
C SER A 125 30.01 4.36 1.00
N LEU A 126 28.79 4.81 1.37
CA LEU A 126 28.41 5.10 2.76
C LEU A 126 28.43 3.84 3.63
N GLN A 127 27.96 2.69 3.12
CA GLN A 127 28.07 1.41 3.83
C GLN A 127 29.53 1.07 4.18
N LYS A 128 30.44 1.18 3.20
CA LYS A 128 31.87 0.96 3.44
C LYS A 128 32.43 1.93 4.48
N LYS A 129 32.03 3.22 4.41
CA LYS A 129 32.44 4.25 5.38
C LYS A 129 32.02 3.89 6.80
N ILE A 130 30.77 3.46 7.02
CA ILE A 130 30.24 3.07 8.33
C ILE A 130 30.93 1.79 8.85
N ILE A 131 31.07 0.77 7.99
CA ILE A 131 31.76 -0.48 8.33
C ILE A 131 33.21 -0.23 8.77
N SER A 132 33.88 0.77 8.15
CA SER A 132 35.24 1.18 8.51
C SER A 132 35.29 2.06 9.76
N GLY A 133 34.18 2.23 10.51
CA GLY A 133 34.12 3.01 11.73
C GLY A 133 33.77 4.48 11.54
N GLY A 134 33.60 4.97 10.30
CA GLY A 134 33.19 6.32 9.99
C GLY A 134 31.71 6.59 10.34
N ASN A 135 31.28 7.83 10.15
CA ASN A 135 29.89 8.28 10.37
C ASN A 135 29.37 8.98 9.12
N ILE A 136 28.05 9.03 8.93
CA ILE A 136 27.39 9.89 7.94
C ILE A 136 27.58 11.34 8.40
N THR A 137 28.20 12.16 7.53
CA THR A 137 28.49 13.58 7.78
C THR A 137 27.34 14.47 7.32
N ALA A 138 27.37 15.75 7.69
CA ALA A 138 26.40 16.74 7.20
C ALA A 138 26.43 16.82 5.64
N THR A 139 27.61 16.73 5.01
CA THR A 139 27.73 16.69 3.56
C THR A 139 27.06 15.43 2.97
N ASP A 140 27.25 14.26 3.61
CA ASP A 140 26.60 13.03 3.16
C ASP A 140 25.08 13.17 3.27
N ARG A 141 24.56 13.78 4.33
CA ARG A 141 23.11 14.03 4.49
C ARG A 141 22.57 14.96 3.40
N SER A 142 23.27 16.05 3.10
CA SER A 142 22.88 16.96 2.01
C SER A 142 22.87 16.26 0.63
N ASN A 143 23.80 15.35 0.39
CA ASN A 143 23.79 14.54 -0.84
C ASN A 143 22.61 13.56 -0.87
N LEU A 144 22.27 12.93 0.28
CA LEU A 144 21.12 12.05 0.41
C LEU A 144 19.79 12.81 0.22
N GLU A 145 19.69 14.04 0.72
CA GLU A 145 18.54 14.93 0.50
C GLU A 145 18.33 15.20 -0.99
N GLY A 146 19.39 15.55 -1.72
CA GLY A 146 19.30 15.74 -3.17
C GLY A 146 18.90 14.49 -3.95
N LEU A 147 19.34 13.30 -3.49
CA LEU A 147 18.89 12.03 -4.07
C LEU A 147 17.42 11.74 -3.73
N ALA A 148 16.96 12.08 -2.52
CA ALA A 148 15.57 11.92 -2.11
C ALA A 148 14.65 12.85 -2.91
N GLU A 149 15.02 14.12 -3.12
CA GLU A 149 14.27 15.06 -3.95
C GLU A 149 14.10 14.54 -5.39
N THR A 150 15.16 14.00 -5.97
CA THR A 150 15.11 13.42 -7.32
C THR A 150 14.25 12.15 -7.35
N SER A 151 14.33 11.32 -6.30
CA SER A 151 13.50 10.10 -6.18
C SER A 151 12.02 10.43 -6.03
N ALA A 152 11.68 11.45 -5.23
CA ALA A 152 10.33 11.94 -5.07
C ALA A 152 9.75 12.41 -6.41
N ALA A 153 10.48 13.25 -7.14
CA ALA A 153 10.05 13.74 -8.44
C ALA A 153 9.85 12.62 -9.47
N LEU A 154 10.73 11.59 -9.47
CA LEU A 154 10.55 10.40 -10.32
C LEU A 154 9.30 9.61 -9.93
N ASN A 155 9.06 9.42 -8.64
CA ASN A 155 7.87 8.74 -8.14
C ASN A 155 6.59 9.46 -8.60
N ASP A 156 6.54 10.78 -8.47
CA ASP A 156 5.40 11.60 -8.87
C ASP A 156 5.12 11.52 -10.38
N ALA A 157 6.17 11.58 -11.19
CA ALA A 157 6.04 11.42 -12.64
C ALA A 157 5.45 10.05 -13.03
N LEU A 158 5.94 8.96 -12.41
CA LEU A 158 5.43 7.62 -12.64
C LEU A 158 3.98 7.47 -12.20
N GLN A 159 3.59 8.07 -11.09
CA GLN A 159 2.23 7.99 -10.58
C GLN A 159 1.25 8.78 -11.46
N THR A 160 1.61 10.00 -11.88
CA THR A 160 0.80 10.81 -12.82
C THR A 160 0.50 10.05 -14.11
N MET A 161 1.45 9.28 -14.62
CA MET A 161 1.23 8.43 -15.79
C MET A 161 0.26 7.28 -15.52
N SER A 162 0.33 6.66 -14.33
CA SER A 162 -0.59 5.59 -13.93
C SER A 162 -2.05 6.09 -13.88
N GLU A 163 -2.26 7.31 -13.37
CA GLU A 163 -3.60 7.91 -13.23
C GLU A 163 -4.24 8.28 -14.56
N ASN A 164 -3.45 8.73 -15.53
CA ASN A 164 -3.94 9.10 -16.84
C ASN A 164 -4.48 7.91 -17.66
N GLY A 165 -4.32 6.67 -17.17
CA GLY A 165 -5.05 5.48 -17.60
C GLY A 165 -4.81 4.97 -19.04
N ASP A 166 -3.99 5.65 -19.83
CA ASP A 166 -3.87 5.44 -21.29
C ASP A 166 -2.58 4.71 -21.72
N CYS A 167 -1.78 4.20 -20.79
CA CYS A 167 -0.53 3.49 -21.15
C CYS A 167 -0.77 2.04 -21.59
N LYS A 168 -1.16 1.85 -22.85
CA LYS A 168 -0.89 0.58 -23.52
C LYS A 168 0.53 0.63 -24.10
N PHE A 169 1.47 -0.01 -23.41
CA PHE A 169 2.88 -0.05 -23.82
C PHE A 169 3.07 -0.62 -25.24
N THR A 170 2.26 -1.61 -25.61
CA THR A 170 2.30 -2.20 -26.96
C THR A 170 1.82 -1.25 -28.06
N ASP A 171 0.94 -0.29 -27.77
CA ASP A 171 0.53 0.74 -28.72
C ASP A 171 1.63 1.81 -28.89
N CYS A 172 2.39 2.10 -27.83
CA CYS A 172 3.57 2.96 -27.89
C CYS A 172 4.65 2.39 -28.83
N LEU A 173 4.86 1.06 -28.79
CA LEU A 173 5.79 0.38 -29.70
C LEU A 173 5.38 0.49 -31.17
N LYS A 174 4.05 0.52 -31.45
CA LYS A 174 3.50 0.68 -32.81
C LYS A 174 3.67 2.11 -33.35
N ASN A 175 3.71 3.10 -32.46
CA ASN A 175 3.78 4.52 -32.76
C ASN A 175 5.21 5.13 -32.67
N ASN A 176 6.25 4.39 -32.99
CA ASN A 176 7.66 4.76 -32.91
C ASN A 176 8.28 4.83 -31.50
N GLY A 177 7.75 4.10 -30.53
CA GLY A 177 8.43 3.86 -29.25
C GLY A 177 8.41 5.03 -28.27
N ARG A 178 7.57 6.05 -28.47
CA ARG A 178 7.46 7.18 -27.55
C ARG A 178 6.45 6.89 -26.45
N LEU A 179 6.96 6.63 -25.25
CA LEU A 179 6.24 6.87 -24.02
C LEU A 179 6.45 8.35 -23.64
N GLU A 180 5.76 9.25 -24.36
CA GLU A 180 5.91 10.70 -24.18
C GLU A 180 5.76 11.12 -22.72
N GLY A 181 4.88 10.48 -21.95
CA GLY A 181 4.68 10.79 -20.52
C GLY A 181 5.85 10.46 -19.60
N ILE A 182 6.65 9.40 -19.85
CA ILE A 182 7.86 9.11 -19.04
C ILE A 182 8.99 10.07 -19.40
N SER A 183 9.15 10.37 -20.69
CA SER A 183 10.14 11.34 -21.16
C SER A 183 9.86 12.72 -20.58
N ASP A 184 8.61 13.16 -20.67
CA ASP A 184 8.18 14.46 -20.16
C ASP A 184 8.30 14.53 -18.64
N GLY A 185 7.99 13.45 -17.90
CA GLY A 185 8.17 13.38 -16.46
C GLY A 185 9.63 13.49 -16.03
N PHE A 186 10.59 12.96 -16.80
CA PHE A 186 12.02 13.16 -16.53
C PHE A 186 12.54 14.54 -16.96
N ASP A 187 11.93 15.16 -17.96
CA ASP A 187 12.28 16.53 -18.40
C ASP A 187 11.60 17.60 -17.53
N GLU A 188 10.40 17.33 -16.98
CA GLU A 188 9.70 18.16 -16.00
C GLU A 188 10.31 18.09 -14.58
N LEU A 189 11.27 17.21 -14.30
CA LEU A 189 12.02 17.17 -13.03
C LEU A 189 12.68 18.50 -12.65
N ASN A 190 12.67 19.49 -13.54
CA ASN A 190 13.14 20.85 -13.29
C ASN A 190 12.04 21.88 -12.99
N GLU A 191 10.75 21.58 -13.14
CA GLU A 191 9.67 22.56 -12.94
C GLU A 191 8.39 21.97 -12.30
N ASN A 192 8.30 22.07 -10.95
CA ASN A 192 7.08 22.23 -10.14
C ASN A 192 6.01 21.14 -9.91
N SER A 193 5.77 20.94 -8.63
CA SER A 193 4.49 20.69 -7.87
C SER A 193 3.60 19.49 -8.23
N PHE A 194 3.37 18.61 -7.27
CA PHE A 194 2.77 17.28 -7.44
C PHE A 194 1.57 17.01 -6.53
N ALA A 195 0.61 16.18 -7.03
CA ALA A 195 -0.48 15.60 -6.31
C ALA A 195 -0.32 14.06 -6.25
N TYR A 196 -0.60 13.45 -5.10
CA TYR A 196 -0.40 12.02 -4.86
C TYR A 196 -1.67 11.19 -5.02
N PRO A 197 -1.59 9.94 -5.54
CA PRO A 197 -2.61 8.93 -5.32
C PRO A 197 -2.37 8.14 -4.03
N GLU A 198 -3.46 7.62 -3.51
CA GLU A 198 -3.58 7.03 -2.18
C GLU A 198 -2.70 5.81 -1.95
N LEU A 199 -1.95 5.91 -0.86
CA LEU A 199 -1.44 4.76 -0.14
C LEU A 199 -2.27 4.62 1.13
N ILE A 200 -3.13 3.61 1.16
CA ILE A 200 -3.87 3.26 2.37
C ILE A 200 -2.89 2.59 3.33
N TYR A 201 -2.10 3.41 4.00
CA TYR A 201 -1.29 2.99 5.13
C TYR A 201 -1.94 3.54 6.39
N ASP A 202 -2.50 2.63 7.16
CA ASP A 202 -3.33 2.93 8.31
C ASP A 202 -2.59 3.44 9.56
N GLY A 203 -1.36 3.91 9.42
CA GLY A 203 -0.57 4.41 10.54
C GLY A 203 0.50 3.45 11.06
N PRO A 204 1.31 3.87 12.06
CA PRO A 204 2.42 3.10 12.57
C PRO A 204 2.01 1.68 13.02
N PHE A 205 2.75 0.66 12.55
CA PHE A 205 2.57 -0.76 12.91
C PHE A 205 1.22 -1.39 12.54
N SER A 206 0.42 -0.74 11.71
CA SER A 206 -0.90 -1.26 11.30
C SER A 206 -0.83 -2.56 10.51
N ASP A 207 0.27 -2.80 9.78
CA ASP A 207 0.49 -3.97 8.93
C ASP A 207 1.36 -5.06 9.59
N ALA A 208 1.49 -5.05 10.92
CA ALA A 208 2.21 -6.10 11.62
C ALA A 208 1.65 -7.48 11.24
N LYS A 209 2.54 -8.38 10.74
CA LYS A 209 2.14 -9.72 10.26
C LYS A 209 1.33 -10.44 11.31
N GLN A 210 0.10 -10.79 10.95
CA GLN A 210 -0.82 -11.51 11.81
C GLN A 210 -0.34 -12.96 12.00
N LYS A 211 -0.29 -13.38 13.27
CA LYS A 211 -0.16 -14.80 13.66
C LYS A 211 -1.52 -15.49 13.50
N ASP A 212 -1.53 -16.83 13.56
CA ASP A 212 -2.79 -17.55 13.75
C ASP A 212 -3.43 -17.08 15.06
N ILE A 213 -4.73 -16.75 14.99
CA ILE A 213 -5.45 -16.13 16.11
C ILE A 213 -6.19 -17.22 16.87
N GLU A 214 -5.71 -17.53 18.07
CA GLU A 214 -6.40 -18.42 19.01
C GLU A 214 -7.14 -17.58 20.05
N ILE A 215 -8.47 -17.72 20.09
CA ILE A 215 -9.34 -17.03 21.05
C ILE A 215 -9.70 -18.01 22.18
N ASP A 216 -9.18 -17.76 23.37
CA ASP A 216 -9.52 -18.50 24.58
C ASP A 216 -10.88 -18.05 25.12
N SER A 217 -11.94 -18.47 24.44
CA SER A 217 -13.34 -18.22 24.80
C SER A 217 -14.22 -19.39 24.33
N PRO A 218 -15.34 -19.65 25.00
CA PRO A 218 -16.27 -20.70 24.60
C PRO A 218 -16.76 -20.50 23.17
N SER A 219 -16.89 -21.60 22.42
CA SER A 219 -17.52 -21.60 21.12
C SER A 219 -19.02 -21.31 21.26
N MET A 220 -19.55 -20.51 20.35
CA MET A 220 -20.93 -20.06 20.30
C MET A 220 -21.60 -20.56 19.02
N THR A 221 -22.91 -20.76 19.05
CA THR A 221 -23.68 -21.02 17.83
C THR A 221 -23.80 -19.75 16.99
N LYS A 222 -24.04 -19.88 15.69
CA LYS A 222 -24.23 -18.73 14.81
C LYS A 222 -25.41 -17.87 15.24
N GLU A 223 -26.48 -18.49 15.81
CA GLU A 223 -27.66 -17.81 16.31
C GLU A 223 -27.31 -16.94 17.54
N ASP A 224 -26.49 -17.45 18.45
CA ASP A 224 -26.05 -16.72 19.64
C ASP A 224 -25.12 -15.56 19.26
N VAL A 225 -24.21 -15.78 18.28
CA VAL A 225 -23.33 -14.72 17.78
C VAL A 225 -24.14 -13.67 17.04
N LEU A 226 -25.10 -14.05 16.19
CA LEU A 226 -26.00 -13.13 15.51
C LEU A 226 -26.73 -12.22 16.51
N ALA A 227 -27.34 -12.82 17.55
CA ALA A 227 -28.06 -12.08 18.57
C ALA A 227 -27.14 -11.08 19.32
N LYS A 228 -25.87 -11.47 19.56
CA LYS A 228 -24.88 -10.60 20.17
C LYS A 228 -24.50 -9.44 19.24
N VAL A 229 -24.21 -9.69 17.97
CA VAL A 229 -23.88 -8.71 16.93
C VAL A 229 -25.06 -7.73 16.76
N GLU A 230 -26.28 -8.22 16.63
CA GLU A 230 -27.48 -7.40 16.51
C GLU A 230 -27.66 -6.46 17.72
N LYS A 231 -27.49 -6.99 18.94
CA LYS A 231 -27.57 -6.20 20.17
C LYS A 231 -26.51 -5.09 20.20
N GLN A 232 -25.30 -5.35 19.75
CA GLN A 232 -24.19 -4.38 19.75
C GLN A 232 -24.38 -3.30 18.67
N LEU A 233 -24.80 -3.68 17.46
CA LEU A 233 -24.77 -2.81 16.29
C LEU A 233 -26.10 -2.09 16.00
N SER A 234 -27.24 -2.55 16.55
CA SER A 234 -28.53 -1.86 16.36
C SER A 234 -28.53 -0.43 16.87
N SER A 235 -27.77 -0.14 17.93
CA SER A 235 -27.61 1.22 18.47
C SER A 235 -26.89 2.18 17.51
N PHE A 236 -26.16 1.64 16.53
CA PHE A 236 -25.46 2.40 15.48
C PHE A 236 -26.24 2.46 14.17
N GLY A 237 -27.53 2.11 14.20
CA GLY A 237 -28.43 2.25 13.07
C GLY A 237 -28.45 1.10 12.08
N LEU A 238 -27.75 0.01 12.35
CA LEU A 238 -27.80 -1.20 11.51
C LEU A 238 -29.07 -1.99 11.79
N LYS A 239 -29.64 -2.57 10.72
CA LYS A 239 -30.90 -3.35 10.73
C LYS A 239 -30.81 -4.53 9.76
N ASN A 240 -31.83 -5.41 9.81
CA ASN A 240 -31.98 -6.54 8.87
C ASN A 240 -30.76 -7.45 8.88
N PHE A 241 -30.36 -7.90 10.07
CA PHE A 241 -29.21 -8.79 10.22
C PHE A 241 -29.57 -10.22 9.73
N GLU A 242 -28.74 -10.76 8.84
CA GLU A 242 -28.90 -12.11 8.30
C GLU A 242 -27.57 -12.85 8.28
N TYR A 243 -27.59 -14.15 8.52
CA TYR A 243 -26.41 -15.00 8.37
C TYR A 243 -26.08 -15.19 6.89
N VAL A 244 -24.81 -15.03 6.52
CA VAL A 244 -24.32 -15.17 5.14
C VAL A 244 -23.48 -16.43 4.98
N ASN A 245 -22.40 -16.56 5.77
CA ASN A 245 -21.41 -17.63 5.62
C ASN A 245 -20.61 -17.85 6.91
N GLU A 246 -19.68 -18.80 6.84
CA GLU A 246 -18.63 -18.98 7.84
C GLU A 246 -17.28 -19.18 7.16
N ALA A 247 -16.20 -18.85 7.84
CA ALA A 247 -14.85 -19.08 7.40
C ALA A 247 -13.99 -19.61 8.56
N ASP A 248 -13.17 -20.61 8.26
CA ASP A 248 -12.31 -21.32 9.20
C ASP A 248 -10.84 -21.22 8.73
N ASN A 249 -10.36 -20.01 8.51
CA ASN A 249 -8.98 -19.74 8.09
C ASN A 249 -8.11 -19.45 9.33
N LYS A 250 -7.33 -18.36 9.30
CA LYS A 250 -6.51 -17.91 10.44
C LYS A 250 -7.34 -17.49 11.66
N LEU A 251 -8.61 -17.17 11.46
CA LEU A 251 -9.60 -16.84 12.48
C LEU A 251 -10.92 -17.50 12.11
N GLU A 252 -11.49 -18.27 13.02
CA GLU A 252 -12.80 -18.91 12.83
C GLU A 252 -13.91 -17.87 13.07
N VAL A 253 -14.67 -17.56 12.02
CA VAL A 253 -15.68 -16.49 12.04
C VAL A 253 -17.01 -16.93 11.42
N TYR A 254 -18.08 -16.28 11.85
CA TYR A 254 -19.37 -16.22 11.15
C TYR A 254 -19.47 -14.86 10.43
N GLY A 255 -19.96 -14.89 9.19
CA GLY A 255 -20.27 -13.73 8.37
C GLY A 255 -21.77 -13.44 8.37
N PHE A 256 -22.10 -12.16 8.55
CA PHE A 256 -23.46 -11.65 8.55
C PHE A 256 -23.58 -10.48 7.60
N SER A 257 -24.77 -10.25 7.05
CA SER A 257 -25.13 -9.02 6.37
C SER A 257 -26.06 -8.18 7.23
N ALA A 258 -26.04 -6.88 7.03
CA ALA A 258 -26.98 -5.94 7.61
C ALA A 258 -27.20 -4.76 6.65
N THR A 259 -28.13 -3.87 6.97
CA THR A 259 -28.37 -2.65 6.22
C THR A 259 -28.19 -1.45 7.14
N ASP A 260 -27.46 -0.42 6.71
CA ASP A 260 -27.30 0.81 7.45
C ASP A 260 -28.52 1.74 7.32
N ALA A 261 -28.47 2.89 8.02
CA ALA A 261 -29.56 3.88 8.00
C ALA A 261 -29.80 4.51 6.61
N ASN A 262 -28.81 4.43 5.70
CA ASN A 262 -28.86 4.97 4.34
C ASN A 262 -29.21 3.89 3.29
N GLY A 263 -29.48 2.66 3.73
CA GLY A 263 -29.82 1.55 2.85
C GLY A 263 -28.62 0.86 2.21
N ARG A 264 -27.38 1.13 2.67
CA ARG A 264 -26.17 0.48 2.17
C ARG A 264 -26.04 -0.91 2.80
N GLU A 265 -25.54 -1.85 2.02
CA GLU A 265 -25.21 -3.18 2.51
C GLU A 265 -23.95 -3.14 3.37
N VAL A 266 -24.00 -3.80 4.52
CA VAL A 266 -22.90 -3.90 5.49
C VAL A 266 -22.60 -5.38 5.70
N TYR A 267 -21.34 -5.77 5.44
CA TYR A 267 -20.84 -7.09 5.76
C TYR A 267 -20.13 -7.08 7.11
N ILE A 268 -20.41 -8.07 7.95
CA ILE A 268 -19.95 -8.12 9.34
C ILE A 268 -19.34 -9.49 9.58
N GLN A 269 -18.18 -9.55 10.24
CA GLN A 269 -17.60 -10.79 10.73
C GLN A 269 -17.47 -10.76 12.26
N ALA A 270 -17.80 -11.87 12.88
CA ALA A 270 -17.61 -12.09 14.30
C ALA A 270 -17.05 -13.48 14.56
N THR A 271 -16.22 -13.62 15.59
CA THR A 271 -15.53 -14.87 15.92
C THR A 271 -16.52 -15.94 16.42
N LYS A 272 -16.27 -17.22 16.05
CA LYS A 272 -17.03 -18.35 16.59
C LYS A 272 -16.82 -18.51 18.09
N ASN A 273 -15.59 -18.29 18.56
CA ASN A 273 -15.26 -18.33 19.98
C ASN A 273 -15.45 -16.94 20.59
N GLY A 274 -16.36 -16.82 21.54
CA GLY A 274 -16.67 -15.60 22.27
C GLY A 274 -17.52 -14.56 21.51
N GLY A 275 -17.75 -14.70 20.18
CA GLY A 275 -18.55 -13.78 19.39
C GLY A 275 -18.04 -12.35 19.39
N TYR A 276 -16.71 -12.17 19.26
CA TYR A 276 -16.09 -10.85 19.16
C TYR A 276 -16.17 -10.34 17.72
N LEU A 277 -16.53 -9.07 17.57
CA LEU A 277 -16.60 -8.44 16.27
C LEU A 277 -15.19 -8.26 15.70
N SER A 278 -14.90 -8.86 14.55
CA SER A 278 -13.57 -8.83 13.93
C SER A 278 -13.47 -7.86 12.76
N MET A 279 -14.56 -7.72 11.98
CA MET A 279 -14.57 -6.85 10.80
C MET A 279 -15.97 -6.31 10.51
N ILE A 280 -16.04 -5.07 10.01
CA ILE A 280 -17.20 -4.49 9.34
C ILE A 280 -16.71 -3.84 8.06
N THR A 281 -17.43 -4.03 6.96
CA THR A 281 -17.21 -3.36 5.68
C THR A 281 -18.55 -2.93 5.10
N THR A 282 -18.65 -1.66 4.68
CA THR A 282 -19.85 -1.10 4.06
C THR A 282 -19.61 -0.88 2.58
N SER A 283 -20.57 -1.29 1.73
CA SER A 283 -20.53 -1.07 0.29
C SER A 283 -20.92 0.36 -0.09
N GLY A 284 -20.43 0.87 -1.24
CA GLY A 284 -20.92 2.11 -1.85
C GLY A 284 -20.52 3.38 -1.10
N ILE A 285 -19.25 3.52 -0.76
CA ILE A 285 -18.66 4.80 -0.34
C ILE A 285 -18.69 5.74 -1.55
N SER A 286 -19.15 6.98 -1.38
CA SER A 286 -19.29 7.94 -2.48
C SER A 286 -17.96 8.64 -2.75
N GLU A 287 -17.42 8.51 -3.95
CA GLU A 287 -16.14 9.09 -4.40
C GLU A 287 -16.05 10.63 -4.24
N ASN A 288 -17.17 11.34 -4.10
CA ASN A 288 -17.22 12.79 -3.92
C ASN A 288 -17.77 13.18 -2.54
N ALA A 289 -17.70 12.31 -1.55
CA ALA A 289 -18.21 12.56 -0.22
C ALA A 289 -17.32 13.53 0.56
N LYS A 290 -17.94 14.37 1.37
CA LYS A 290 -17.18 15.24 2.28
C LYS A 290 -16.55 14.39 3.39
N THR A 291 -15.23 14.46 3.53
CA THR A 291 -14.50 13.80 4.62
C THR A 291 -14.96 14.36 5.97
N PRO A 292 -15.25 13.52 6.97
CA PRO A 292 -15.61 13.96 8.32
C PRO A 292 -14.52 14.81 8.99
N ASP A 293 -14.92 15.60 9.98
CA ASP A 293 -13.98 16.31 10.84
C ASP A 293 -13.14 15.30 11.66
N SER A 294 -11.85 15.58 11.81
CA SER A 294 -10.90 14.66 12.46
C SER A 294 -11.18 14.46 13.95
N GLU A 295 -11.52 15.50 14.70
CA GLU A 295 -11.78 15.38 16.14
C GLU A 295 -13.11 14.66 16.40
N GLU A 296 -14.15 14.97 15.61
CA GLU A 296 -15.43 14.29 15.69
C GLU A 296 -15.30 12.81 15.32
N ALA A 297 -14.51 12.48 14.28
CA ALA A 297 -14.24 11.11 13.86
C ALA A 297 -13.54 10.30 14.95
N GLN A 298 -12.50 10.86 15.58
CA GLN A 298 -11.78 10.21 16.68
C GLN A 298 -12.74 9.89 17.85
N LYS A 299 -13.57 10.84 18.24
CA LYS A 299 -14.54 10.63 19.32
C LYS A 299 -15.53 9.53 18.98
N LYS A 300 -16.14 9.56 17.78
CA LYS A 300 -17.08 8.54 17.32
C LYS A 300 -16.43 7.16 17.23
N ALA A 301 -15.19 7.08 16.73
CA ALA A 301 -14.44 5.83 16.65
C ALA A 301 -14.17 5.24 18.05
N GLU A 302 -13.75 6.06 19.01
CA GLU A 302 -13.53 5.62 20.40
C GLU A 302 -14.83 5.14 21.05
N GLU A 303 -15.92 5.90 20.91
CA GLU A 303 -17.24 5.51 21.42
C GLU A 303 -17.72 4.19 20.82
N PHE A 304 -17.54 4.02 19.52
CA PHE A 304 -17.89 2.80 18.80
C PHE A 304 -17.08 1.58 19.29
N ALA A 305 -15.76 1.69 19.30
CA ALA A 305 -14.88 0.60 19.76
C ALA A 305 -15.18 0.22 21.22
N ARG A 306 -15.39 1.20 22.09
CA ARG A 306 -15.77 0.98 23.50
C ARG A 306 -17.11 0.27 23.65
N ALA A 307 -18.11 0.61 22.85
CA ALA A 307 -19.43 -0.06 22.85
C ALA A 307 -19.32 -1.53 22.41
N LEU A 308 -18.33 -1.87 21.59
CA LEU A 308 -18.00 -3.24 21.20
C LEU A 308 -17.18 -4.00 22.25
N GLY A 309 -16.72 -3.34 23.30
CA GLY A 309 -15.94 -3.93 24.40
C GLY A 309 -14.43 -3.75 24.28
N TYR A 310 -13.94 -2.93 23.35
CA TYR A 310 -12.53 -2.61 23.19
C TYR A 310 -12.17 -1.34 23.99
N ASP A 311 -11.33 -1.48 25.01
CA ASP A 311 -10.84 -0.33 25.80
C ASP A 311 -9.59 0.25 25.13
N VAL A 312 -9.84 1.12 24.16
CA VAL A 312 -8.83 1.69 23.28
C VAL A 312 -9.03 3.20 23.13
N LYS A 313 -7.96 3.91 22.76
CA LYS A 313 -7.98 5.36 22.50
C LYS A 313 -7.41 5.67 21.12
N PRO A 314 -7.85 6.76 20.46
CA PRO A 314 -7.25 7.20 19.20
C PRO A 314 -5.77 7.49 19.35
N VAL A 315 -4.96 6.93 18.45
CA VAL A 315 -3.49 7.11 18.42
C VAL A 315 -3.01 7.64 17.09
N TRP A 316 -3.76 7.41 16.01
CA TRP A 316 -3.44 7.89 14.69
C TRP A 316 -4.69 8.14 13.86
N VAL A 317 -4.64 9.16 12.99
CA VAL A 317 -5.73 9.49 12.07
C VAL A 317 -5.13 9.71 10.68
N SER A 318 -5.70 9.03 9.69
CA SER A 318 -5.41 9.25 8.26
C SER A 318 -6.71 9.56 7.51
N LYS A 319 -6.59 10.23 6.38
CA LYS A 319 -7.72 10.56 5.49
C LYS A 319 -7.48 9.91 4.14
N SER A 320 -8.56 9.47 3.50
CA SER A 320 -8.55 8.97 2.14
C SER A 320 -9.20 10.00 1.20
N GLY A 321 -8.73 10.07 -0.04
CA GLY A 321 -9.33 10.89 -1.10
C GLY A 321 -10.77 10.54 -1.43
N GLU A 322 -11.21 9.35 -1.04
CA GLU A 322 -12.59 8.87 -1.27
C GLU A 322 -13.61 9.37 -0.21
N GLY A 323 -13.26 10.39 0.58
CA GLY A 323 -14.17 10.94 1.59
C GLY A 323 -14.25 10.12 2.88
N CYS A 324 -13.30 9.21 3.10
CA CYS A 324 -13.16 8.43 4.32
C CYS A 324 -12.08 9.00 5.25
N ILE A 325 -12.27 8.79 6.54
CA ILE A 325 -11.26 9.02 7.58
C ILE A 325 -11.05 7.72 8.35
N TYR A 326 -9.79 7.37 8.55
CA TYR A 326 -9.37 6.16 9.26
C TYR A 326 -8.81 6.56 10.62
N VAL A 327 -9.30 5.95 11.66
CA VAL A 327 -8.86 6.17 13.04
C VAL A 327 -8.30 4.88 13.57
N ASN A 328 -7.01 4.86 13.86
CA ASN A 328 -6.35 3.80 14.59
C ASN A 328 -6.47 4.07 16.09
N LEU A 329 -6.87 3.05 16.83
CA LEU A 329 -7.02 3.09 18.26
C LEU A 329 -6.18 1.98 18.89
N ALA A 330 -5.57 2.28 20.05
CA ALA A 330 -4.78 1.31 20.79
C ALA A 330 -5.13 1.34 22.29
N PRO A 331 -4.96 0.23 23.02
CA PRO A 331 -5.00 0.26 24.48
C PRO A 331 -3.88 1.13 25.03
N VAL A 332 -4.16 1.79 26.14
CA VAL A 332 -3.16 2.55 26.91
C VAL A 332 -3.07 1.97 28.32
N VAL A 333 -1.92 1.43 28.68
CA VAL A 333 -1.66 0.84 29.99
C VAL A 333 -0.74 1.76 30.79
N GLY A 334 -1.30 2.49 31.76
CA GLY A 334 -0.60 3.62 32.38
C GLY A 334 -0.40 4.73 31.34
N ASP A 335 0.87 5.02 31.01
CA ASP A 335 1.26 6.00 29.99
C ASP A 335 1.80 5.32 28.71
N VAL A 336 1.66 3.99 28.58
CA VAL A 336 2.21 3.22 27.45
C VAL A 336 1.12 2.92 26.43
N ILE A 337 1.30 3.36 25.21
CA ILE A 337 0.46 3.02 24.06
C ILE A 337 0.85 1.64 23.54
N ILE A 338 -0.11 0.75 23.30
CA ILE A 338 0.14 -0.64 22.93
C ILE A 338 -0.16 -0.84 21.43
N TYR A 339 0.79 -0.57 20.56
CA TYR A 339 0.63 -0.70 19.09
C TYR A 339 0.33 -2.14 18.60
N PRO A 340 0.84 -3.23 19.23
CA PRO A 340 0.44 -4.58 18.80
C PRO A 340 -1.06 -4.85 18.84
N ASP A 341 -1.82 -4.13 19.68
CA ASP A 341 -3.25 -4.36 19.90
C ASP A 341 -4.12 -3.31 19.18
N LEU A 342 -3.73 -2.87 18.00
CA LEU A 342 -4.49 -1.88 17.23
C LEU A 342 -5.91 -2.36 16.87
N VAL A 343 -6.84 -1.42 16.93
CA VAL A 343 -8.19 -1.50 16.37
C VAL A 343 -8.35 -0.36 15.37
N LYS A 344 -8.94 -0.63 14.22
CA LYS A 344 -9.14 0.36 13.15
C LYS A 344 -10.63 0.64 12.98
N VAL A 345 -10.98 1.91 12.86
CA VAL A 345 -12.35 2.36 12.57
C VAL A 345 -12.30 3.33 11.41
N SER A 346 -13.08 3.08 10.37
CA SER A 346 -13.25 4.03 9.28
C SER A 346 -14.63 4.68 9.31
N LEU A 347 -14.65 5.97 8.99
CA LEU A 347 -15.85 6.78 8.95
C LEU A 347 -15.94 7.52 7.62
N ASP A 348 -17.15 7.58 7.09
CA ASP A 348 -17.51 8.46 5.98
C ASP A 348 -18.52 9.54 6.45
N GLN A 349 -19.04 10.33 5.52
CA GLN A 349 -20.06 11.35 5.83
C GLN A 349 -21.34 10.78 6.48
N ASN A 350 -21.60 9.49 6.37
CA ASN A 350 -22.77 8.79 6.89
C ASN A 350 -22.53 8.13 8.26
N GLY A 351 -21.29 8.11 8.73
CA GLY A 351 -20.91 7.51 10.01
C GLY A 351 -19.85 6.41 9.86
N ILE A 352 -19.94 5.39 10.73
CA ILE A 352 -19.02 4.25 10.69
C ILE A 352 -19.26 3.45 9.41
N CYS A 353 -18.21 3.28 8.59
CA CYS A 353 -18.26 2.50 7.35
C CYS A 353 -17.32 1.28 7.37
N GLY A 354 -16.40 1.21 8.34
CA GLY A 354 -15.54 0.06 8.52
C GLY A 354 -15.03 -0.10 9.95
N PHE A 355 -14.65 -1.32 10.28
CA PHE A 355 -14.07 -1.70 11.56
C PHE A 355 -13.17 -2.93 11.39
N GLU A 356 -12.04 -2.96 12.07
CA GLU A 356 -11.12 -4.11 12.09
C GLU A 356 -10.46 -4.23 13.46
N SER A 357 -10.44 -5.44 14.01
CA SER A 357 -9.82 -5.72 15.31
C SER A 357 -8.86 -6.92 15.30
N PHE A 358 -8.41 -7.38 14.13
CA PHE A 358 -7.57 -8.58 14.02
C PHE A 358 -6.30 -8.48 14.87
N ASN A 359 -5.61 -7.34 14.86
CA ASN A 359 -4.41 -7.14 15.66
C ASN A 359 -4.69 -7.22 17.16
N TYR A 360 -5.81 -6.63 17.60
CA TYR A 360 -6.24 -6.73 18.98
C TYR A 360 -6.53 -8.19 19.37
N LEU A 361 -7.32 -8.89 18.57
CA LEU A 361 -7.69 -10.28 18.84
C LEU A 361 -6.47 -11.23 18.87
N ALA A 362 -5.47 -10.94 18.03
CA ALA A 362 -4.25 -11.76 17.93
C ALA A 362 -3.24 -11.52 19.07
N ASN A 363 -3.16 -10.30 19.60
CA ASN A 363 -2.03 -9.89 20.42
C ASN A 363 -2.42 -9.44 21.83
N HIS A 364 -3.73 -9.15 22.07
CA HIS A 364 -4.17 -8.57 23.33
C HIS A 364 -3.92 -9.53 24.50
N LYS A 365 -3.23 -9.01 25.50
CA LYS A 365 -2.94 -9.69 26.77
C LYS A 365 -2.75 -8.66 27.89
N ILE A 366 -2.90 -9.10 29.13
CA ILE A 366 -2.62 -8.25 30.28
C ILE A 366 -1.11 -7.99 30.34
N ARG A 367 -0.73 -6.72 30.23
CA ARG A 367 0.67 -6.27 30.35
C ARG A 367 0.84 -5.43 31.62
N LYS A 368 1.99 -5.56 32.24
CA LYS A 368 2.43 -4.73 33.36
C LYS A 368 3.79 -4.17 33.04
N PHE A 369 3.95 -2.88 33.22
CA PHE A 369 5.21 -2.20 33.00
C PHE A 369 5.82 -1.80 34.34
N ASP A 370 7.07 -2.12 34.53
CA ASP A 370 7.84 -1.62 35.67
C ASP A 370 8.08 -0.12 35.49
N LYS A 371 8.38 0.57 36.58
CA LYS A 371 8.73 1.99 36.51
C LYS A 371 9.90 2.20 35.55
N MET A 372 9.72 3.05 34.55
CA MET A 372 10.78 3.35 33.60
C MET A 372 12.07 3.80 34.28
N ARG A 373 13.19 3.25 33.83
CA ARG A 373 14.51 3.55 34.36
C ARG A 373 15.13 4.78 33.70
N ARG A 374 14.71 5.14 32.49
CA ARG A 374 15.25 6.25 31.71
C ARG A 374 14.24 7.34 31.50
N ASN A 375 14.76 8.56 31.31
CA ASN A 375 13.94 9.73 31.02
C ASN A 375 13.91 9.94 29.51
N PRO A 376 12.72 10.06 28.87
CA PRO A 376 12.61 10.34 27.43
C PRO A 376 13.34 11.61 27.00
N GLU A 377 13.47 12.63 27.86
CA GLU A 377 14.25 13.83 27.53
C GLU A 377 15.74 13.54 27.29
N GLU A 378 16.29 12.52 27.94
CA GLU A 378 17.68 12.11 27.69
C GLU A 378 17.86 11.44 26.33
N GLY A 379 16.80 10.86 25.78
CA GLY A 379 16.82 10.21 24.45
C GLY A 379 17.02 11.19 23.31
N LYS A 380 16.63 12.47 23.48
CA LYS A 380 16.76 13.47 22.42
C LYS A 380 18.21 13.64 21.91
N ARG A 381 19.21 13.39 22.73
CA ARG A 381 20.63 13.44 22.34
C ARG A 381 21.09 12.31 21.41
N TYR A 382 20.26 11.27 21.26
CA TYR A 382 20.53 10.13 20.35
C TYR A 382 19.85 10.28 19.01
N LEU A 383 18.96 11.27 18.88
CA LEU A 383 18.34 11.63 17.60
C LEU A 383 19.38 12.32 16.68
N ALA A 384 19.12 12.29 15.40
CA ALA A 384 19.96 13.00 14.43
C ALA A 384 19.93 14.52 14.66
N GLU A 385 21.06 15.18 14.38
CA GLU A 385 21.18 16.63 14.49
C GLU A 385 20.22 17.32 13.51
N GLY A 386 19.52 18.35 13.98
CA GLY A 386 18.57 19.12 13.18
C GLY A 386 17.11 18.65 13.32
N LEU A 387 16.83 17.50 13.91
CA LEU A 387 15.46 17.09 14.24
C LEU A 387 14.85 17.99 15.30
N VAL A 388 13.68 18.55 15.04
CA VAL A 388 12.85 19.29 16.00
C VAL A 388 11.82 18.36 16.60
N VAL A 389 11.91 18.10 17.90
CA VAL A 389 10.97 17.20 18.60
C VAL A 389 9.71 17.96 18.98
N ASN A 390 8.56 17.56 18.48
CA ASN A 390 7.24 18.13 18.78
C ASN A 390 6.61 17.49 20.00
N ASN A 391 6.68 16.15 20.08
CA ASN A 391 6.07 15.36 21.15
C ASN A 391 6.89 14.09 21.42
N VAL A 392 6.73 13.51 22.61
CA VAL A 392 7.31 12.21 22.97
C VAL A 392 6.27 11.37 23.67
N ASN A 393 6.01 10.17 23.14
CA ASN A 393 5.14 9.17 23.75
C ASN A 393 5.96 7.97 24.23
N THR A 394 5.42 7.23 25.19
CA THR A 394 5.94 5.89 25.52
C THR A 394 5.06 4.87 24.85
N VAL A 395 5.66 3.96 24.11
CA VAL A 395 4.93 3.01 23.25
C VAL A 395 5.53 1.61 23.35
N LEU A 396 4.69 0.60 23.17
CA LEU A 396 5.12 -0.77 22.94
C LEU A 396 4.96 -1.08 21.45
N ILE A 397 6.04 -1.46 20.79
CA ILE A 397 6.05 -1.76 19.37
C ILE A 397 6.28 -3.25 19.08
N PRO A 398 5.67 -3.81 18.01
CA PRO A 398 5.98 -5.16 17.54
C PRO A 398 7.25 -5.12 16.68
N LYS A 399 8.25 -5.94 16.98
CA LYS A 399 9.48 -6.09 16.17
C LYS A 399 10.03 -7.50 16.27
N ASN A 400 10.25 -8.18 15.12
CA ASN A 400 10.86 -9.51 15.07
C ASN A 400 10.18 -10.55 15.99
N ASN A 401 8.84 -10.60 16.00
CA ASN A 401 8.02 -11.46 16.88
C ASN A 401 8.18 -11.18 18.40
N LYS A 402 8.70 -10.02 18.75
CA LYS A 402 8.82 -9.54 20.14
C LYS A 402 8.09 -8.22 20.30
N GLU A 403 7.85 -7.84 21.53
CA GLU A 403 7.35 -6.52 21.90
C GLU A 403 8.52 -5.73 22.54
N ILE A 404 8.76 -4.53 22.04
CA ILE A 404 9.84 -3.66 22.52
C ILE A 404 9.22 -2.37 23.04
N LEU A 405 9.60 -2.01 24.29
CA LEU A 405 9.21 -0.73 24.87
C LEU A 405 10.12 0.37 24.33
N CYS A 406 9.50 1.40 23.74
CA CYS A 406 10.20 2.49 23.09
C CYS A 406 9.70 3.85 23.57
N PHE A 407 10.53 4.87 23.37
CA PHE A 407 10.09 6.26 23.28
C PHE A 407 9.89 6.59 21.80
N GLU A 408 8.70 7.03 21.45
CA GLU A 408 8.33 7.53 20.13
C GLU A 408 8.50 9.04 20.11
N TYR A 409 9.38 9.54 19.28
CA TYR A 409 9.62 10.97 19.08
C TYR A 409 8.92 11.40 17.81
N ASP A 410 7.88 12.25 17.94
CA ASP A 410 7.31 12.99 16.83
C ASP A 410 8.24 14.15 16.49
N CYS A 411 8.86 14.08 15.33
CA CYS A 411 9.92 15.00 14.91
C CYS A 411 9.59 15.67 13.59
N GLU A 412 10.13 16.87 13.39
CA GLU A 412 10.13 17.58 12.11
C GLU A 412 11.59 17.78 11.63
N TYR A 413 11.80 17.52 10.33
CA TYR A 413 13.07 17.76 9.65
C TYR A 413 12.81 18.21 8.21
N ASN A 414 13.35 19.37 7.82
CA ASN A 414 13.16 19.94 6.48
C ASN A 414 11.69 19.97 6.00
N GLY A 415 10.75 20.33 6.90
CA GLY A 415 9.33 20.43 6.60
C GLY A 415 8.59 19.08 6.51
N SER A 416 9.29 17.95 6.67
CA SER A 416 8.73 16.60 6.75
C SER A 416 8.63 16.14 8.19
N GLN A 417 7.59 15.37 8.50
CA GLN A 417 7.35 14.81 9.84
C GLN A 417 7.82 13.35 9.89
N TYR A 418 8.44 12.97 11.01
CA TYR A 418 8.96 11.63 11.27
C TYR A 418 8.60 11.16 12.67
N PHE A 419 8.37 9.86 12.81
CA PHE A 419 8.36 9.19 14.10
C PHE A 419 9.64 8.38 14.25
N VAL A 420 10.45 8.70 15.27
CA VAL A 420 11.68 7.98 15.59
C VAL A 420 11.45 7.20 16.87
N PHE A 421 11.68 5.90 16.83
CA PHE A 421 11.46 5.00 17.96
C PHE A 421 12.80 4.62 18.59
N LEU A 422 13.05 5.09 19.80
CA LEU A 422 14.21 4.70 20.58
C LEU A 422 13.84 3.72 21.69
N ASN A 423 14.59 2.64 21.82
CA ASN A 423 14.43 1.65 22.89
C ASN A 423 14.47 2.33 24.27
N ALA A 424 13.47 2.09 25.11
CA ALA A 424 13.32 2.78 26.38
C ALA A 424 14.42 2.43 27.43
N ASP A 425 15.12 1.30 27.25
CA ASP A 425 16.21 0.88 28.13
C ASP A 425 17.60 1.29 27.64
N THR A 426 17.82 1.30 26.30
CA THR A 426 19.16 1.46 25.70
C THR A 426 19.32 2.76 24.94
N PHE A 427 18.24 3.39 24.48
CA PHE A 427 18.19 4.45 23.49
C PHE A 427 18.72 4.05 22.10
N ALA A 428 18.85 2.74 21.82
CA ALA A 428 19.10 2.28 20.47
C ALA A 428 17.89 2.64 19.59
N GLU A 429 18.17 3.08 18.37
CA GLU A 429 17.13 3.37 17.37
C GLU A 429 16.53 2.03 16.88
N GLU A 430 15.24 1.87 17.10
CA GLU A 430 14.53 0.64 16.76
C GLU A 430 13.83 0.76 15.42
N ASP A 431 13.22 1.93 15.12
CA ASP A 431 12.51 2.16 13.87
C ASP A 431 12.38 3.65 13.55
N ILE A 432 12.09 3.96 12.29
CA ILE A 432 11.78 5.31 11.81
C ILE A 432 10.63 5.22 10.81
N PHE A 433 9.62 6.05 11.00
CA PHE A 433 8.56 6.25 10.00
C PHE A 433 8.56 7.68 9.49
N LYS A 434 8.48 7.86 8.17
CA LYS A 434 8.20 9.15 7.53
C LYS A 434 6.69 9.33 7.40
N VAL A 435 6.16 10.49 7.78
CA VAL A 435 4.77 10.88 7.52
C VAL A 435 4.69 11.47 6.13
N ILE A 436 3.96 10.82 5.25
CA ILE A 436 3.70 11.31 3.90
C ILE A 436 2.37 12.08 3.94
N LYS A 437 2.41 13.36 3.57
CA LYS A 437 1.24 14.23 3.47
C LYS A 437 0.77 14.24 2.03
N GLY A 438 -0.30 13.51 1.72
CA GLY A 438 -0.99 13.61 0.44
C GLY A 438 -1.93 14.83 0.41
N THR A 439 -2.43 15.18 -0.76
CA THR A 439 -3.43 16.25 -0.95
C THR A 439 -4.69 16.01 -0.10
N GLU A 440 -4.97 14.79 0.26
CA GLU A 440 -6.19 14.38 0.95
C GLU A 440 -5.97 13.63 2.27
N GLY A 441 -4.72 13.49 2.76
CA GLY A 441 -4.51 12.80 4.02
C GLY A 441 -3.05 12.56 4.42
N TYR A 442 -2.89 11.79 5.48
CA TYR A 442 -1.58 11.41 6.03
C TYR A 442 -1.43 9.90 6.01
N THR A 443 -0.26 9.43 5.63
CA THR A 443 0.15 8.04 5.77
C THR A 443 1.54 8.00 6.40
N VAL A 444 1.96 6.86 6.94
CA VAL A 444 3.33 6.66 7.43
C VAL A 444 3.99 5.51 6.68
N MET A 445 5.27 5.61 6.47
CA MET A 445 6.04 4.63 5.74
C MET A 445 7.39 4.37 6.43
#